data_722bc5948166cc8e68cb48b9f373a9d6
#
_entry.id   722bc5948166cc8e68cb48b9f373a9d6
#
_cell.length_a   1.000
_cell.length_b   1.000
_cell.length_c   1.000
_cell.angle_alpha   90.00
_cell.angle_beta   90.00
_cell.angle_gamma   90.00
#
_symmetry.space_group_name_H-M   'P 1'
#
loop_
_entity.id
_entity.type
_entity.pdbx_description
1 polymer ?
#
loop_
_entity_poly.entity_id
_entity_poly.type
_entity_poly.pdbx_seq_one_letter_code
_entity_poly.pdbx_strand_id
1 'polypeptide(L)'
;PDPDKVHFVYIGTVAETGARTYPIHWGRVGDPLNPSIFDYYALSKVFSEMAVFDSGLKHWVSIRQTGQHPSAEGAGEEPIIFHQPANNVLEWSTSIESGICMANVCEDWVPESFWRKGYNLSSGPEYRLSCWELTDMMMEPFGISIKDLYDADALPLYNFHGQYYTDSKVLDDYLHFRCIPGAMYWGGVKDEMTRMANNPMI
;
A
#
# COMPACT_ATOMS: atom_id res chain seq x y z
N PRO A 1 18.91 -23.97 -10.73
CA PRO A 1 18.84 -22.98 -11.80
C PRO A 1 20.11 -22.13 -11.80
N ASP A 2 20.50 -21.65 -12.97
CA ASP A 2 21.62 -20.74 -13.15
C ASP A 2 21.26 -19.38 -12.55
N PRO A 3 21.96 -18.89 -11.51
CA PRO A 3 21.60 -17.65 -10.82
C PRO A 3 21.67 -16.41 -11.73
N ASP A 4 22.49 -16.48 -12.80
CA ASP A 4 22.60 -15.38 -13.76
C ASP A 4 21.37 -15.24 -14.68
N LYS A 5 20.53 -16.27 -14.72
CA LYS A 5 19.31 -16.31 -15.55
C LYS A 5 18.02 -16.15 -14.73
N VAL A 6 18.13 -16.04 -13.41
CA VAL A 6 16.97 -15.88 -12.54
C VAL A 6 16.67 -14.40 -12.38
N HIS A 7 15.44 -14.02 -12.70
CA HIS A 7 14.86 -12.74 -12.33
C HIS A 7 14.02 -12.95 -11.08
N PHE A 8 14.42 -12.32 -9.97
CA PHE A 8 13.76 -12.50 -8.68
C PHE A 8 13.04 -11.21 -8.27
N VAL A 9 11.73 -11.31 -8.09
CA VAL A 9 10.90 -10.21 -7.62
C VAL A 9 10.47 -10.49 -6.19
N TYR A 10 10.93 -9.67 -5.26
CA TYR A 10 10.50 -9.71 -3.88
C TYR A 10 9.34 -8.76 -3.66
N ILE A 11 8.26 -9.28 -3.11
CA ILE A 11 7.12 -8.47 -2.69
C ILE A 11 7.35 -7.99 -1.26
N GLY A 12 7.89 -6.79 -1.15
CA GLY A 12 8.07 -6.05 0.10
C GLY A 12 6.79 -5.37 0.56
N THR A 13 6.90 -4.51 1.57
CA THR A 13 5.75 -3.84 2.17
C THR A 13 6.11 -2.47 2.74
N VAL A 14 5.15 -1.55 2.74
CA VAL A 14 5.25 -0.27 3.44
C VAL A 14 5.50 -0.45 4.95
N ALA A 15 5.11 -1.59 5.52
CA ALA A 15 5.31 -1.88 6.94
C ALA A 15 6.79 -1.85 7.37
N GLU A 16 7.73 -2.11 6.45
CA GLU A 16 9.17 -2.02 6.69
C GLU A 16 9.63 -0.61 7.05
N THR A 17 8.90 0.42 6.64
CA THR A 17 9.26 1.83 6.84
C THR A 17 8.66 2.44 8.09
N GLY A 18 7.71 1.78 8.73
CA GLY A 18 7.10 2.17 9.99
C GLY A 18 6.10 3.32 9.91
N ALA A 19 5.78 3.89 11.08
CA ALA A 19 4.81 4.96 11.23
C ALA A 19 5.37 6.31 10.76
N ARG A 20 4.58 7.02 9.95
CA ARG A 20 4.90 8.34 9.41
C ARG A 20 3.77 9.35 9.65
N THR A 21 3.12 9.22 10.81
CA THR A 21 2.05 10.14 11.25
C THR A 21 2.59 11.54 11.57
N TYR A 22 1.74 12.41 12.06
CA TYR A 22 2.07 13.83 12.26
C TYR A 22 3.33 14.07 13.10
N PRO A 23 4.22 14.98 12.65
CA PRO A 23 4.16 15.66 11.35
C PRO A 23 4.43 14.66 10.21
N ILE A 24 3.59 14.67 9.17
CA ILE A 24 3.68 13.68 8.09
C ILE A 24 5.07 13.75 7.44
N HIS A 25 5.78 12.64 7.48
CA HIS A 25 7.03 12.47 6.76
C HIS A 25 6.77 11.72 5.45
N TRP A 26 7.00 12.39 4.34
CA TRP A 26 6.91 11.78 3.03
C TRP A 26 8.07 10.83 2.80
N GLY A 27 7.74 9.57 2.54
CA GLY A 27 8.73 8.52 2.41
C GLY A 27 9.34 8.40 1.02
N ARG A 28 10.50 7.80 1.00
CA ARG A 28 11.23 7.39 -0.22
C ARG A 28 12.00 6.11 0.04
N VAL A 29 12.39 5.41 -1.01
CA VAL A 29 13.11 4.13 -0.90
C VAL A 29 14.38 4.22 -0.05
N GLY A 30 15.11 5.34 -0.15
CA GLY A 30 16.38 5.54 0.56
C GLY A 30 16.25 5.90 2.04
N ASP A 31 15.05 6.03 2.58
CA ASP A 31 14.87 6.33 4.00
C ASP A 31 15.21 5.10 4.86
N PRO A 32 15.70 5.29 6.09
CA PRO A 32 15.94 4.19 7.02
C PRO A 32 14.67 3.38 7.26
N LEU A 33 14.80 2.05 7.30
CA LEU A 33 13.74 1.15 7.74
C LEU A 33 13.50 1.37 9.23
N ASN A 34 12.25 1.50 9.62
CA ASN A 34 11.85 1.77 11.00
C ASN A 34 10.55 1.03 11.35
N PRO A 35 10.52 -0.31 11.20
CA PRO A 35 9.33 -1.08 11.52
C PRO A 35 8.98 -0.96 13.00
N SER A 36 7.71 -1.06 13.34
CA SER A 36 7.31 -1.23 14.73
C SER A 36 7.90 -2.52 15.29
N ILE A 37 8.50 -2.45 16.48
CA ILE A 37 9.09 -3.62 17.16
C ILE A 37 8.02 -4.64 17.60
N PHE A 38 6.77 -4.24 17.62
CA PHE A 38 5.62 -5.10 17.95
C PHE A 38 4.97 -5.71 16.69
N ASP A 39 5.40 -5.28 15.50
CA ASP A 39 4.92 -5.79 14.23
C ASP A 39 5.89 -6.86 13.69
N TYR A 40 5.65 -8.11 14.08
CA TYR A 40 6.47 -9.25 13.64
C TYR A 40 6.39 -9.48 12.12
N TYR A 41 5.27 -9.09 11.49
CA TYR A 41 5.17 -9.13 10.04
C TYR A 41 6.18 -8.16 9.41
N ALA A 42 6.17 -6.90 9.83
CA ALA A 42 7.11 -5.90 9.34
C ALA A 42 8.57 -6.32 9.56
N LEU A 43 8.90 -6.81 10.76
CA LEU A 43 10.24 -7.31 11.08
C LEU A 43 10.64 -8.48 10.16
N SER A 44 9.75 -9.44 9.95
CA SER A 44 10.04 -10.59 9.06
C SER A 44 10.28 -10.14 7.62
N LYS A 45 9.55 -9.13 7.15
CA LYS A 45 9.72 -8.55 5.82
C LYS A 45 11.05 -7.82 5.66
N VAL A 46 11.48 -7.07 6.68
CA VAL A 46 12.83 -6.45 6.69
C VAL A 46 13.92 -7.51 6.56
N PHE A 47 13.87 -8.59 7.34
CA PHE A 47 14.86 -9.66 7.23
C PHE A 47 14.85 -10.35 5.87
N SER A 48 13.66 -10.55 5.29
CA SER A 48 13.53 -11.15 3.96
C SER A 48 14.10 -10.22 2.87
N GLU A 49 13.85 -8.91 2.96
CA GLU A 49 14.40 -7.93 2.02
C GLU A 49 15.94 -7.90 2.10
N MET A 50 16.50 -7.88 3.32
CA MET A 50 17.95 -7.96 3.50
C MET A 50 18.53 -9.22 2.87
N ALA A 51 17.88 -10.39 3.03
CA ALA A 51 18.33 -11.63 2.41
C ALA A 51 18.32 -11.55 0.87
N VAL A 52 17.37 -10.80 0.28
CA VAL A 52 17.35 -10.55 -1.17
C VAL A 52 18.52 -9.67 -1.59
N PHE A 53 18.81 -8.60 -0.84
CA PHE A 53 19.94 -7.71 -1.14
C PHE A 53 21.28 -8.43 -1.07
N ASP A 54 21.41 -9.37 -0.14
CA ASP A 54 22.63 -10.17 0.07
C ASP A 54 22.66 -11.46 -0.76
N SER A 55 21.63 -11.73 -1.56
CA SER A 55 21.47 -13.00 -2.30
C SER A 55 22.56 -13.28 -3.34
N GLY A 56 23.27 -12.25 -3.81
CA GLY A 56 24.22 -12.38 -4.93
C GLY A 56 23.55 -12.59 -6.30
N LEU A 57 22.21 -12.58 -6.39
CA LEU A 57 21.50 -12.68 -7.67
C LEU A 57 21.79 -11.44 -8.53
N LYS A 58 21.94 -11.66 -9.82
CA LYS A 58 22.23 -10.60 -10.77
C LYS A 58 21.02 -9.70 -11.03
N HIS A 59 19.83 -10.30 -11.07
CA HIS A 59 18.56 -9.60 -11.34
C HIS A 59 17.60 -9.86 -10.20
N TRP A 60 17.61 -8.99 -9.21
CA TRP A 60 16.61 -8.96 -8.15
C TRP A 60 15.97 -7.55 -8.06
N VAL A 61 14.76 -7.49 -7.58
CA VAL A 61 14.07 -6.24 -7.25
C VAL A 61 13.22 -6.44 -5.99
N SER A 62 13.19 -5.44 -5.12
CA SER A 62 12.23 -5.35 -4.03
C SER A 62 11.16 -4.32 -4.37
N ILE A 63 9.90 -4.73 -4.39
CA ILE A 63 8.74 -3.87 -4.62
C ILE A 63 7.96 -3.79 -3.32
N ARG A 64 8.13 -2.67 -2.59
CA ARG A 64 7.43 -2.41 -1.32
C ARG A 64 6.02 -1.94 -1.62
N GLN A 65 5.07 -2.86 -1.48
CA GLN A 65 3.65 -2.54 -1.67
C GLN A 65 3.11 -1.71 -0.50
N THR A 66 2.30 -0.74 -0.83
CA THR A 66 1.46 0.00 0.13
C THR A 66 0.21 -0.79 0.50
N GLY A 67 -0.72 -0.17 1.25
CA GLY A 67 -2.05 -0.74 1.45
C GLY A 67 -2.74 -1.00 0.11
N GLN A 68 -3.17 -2.24 -0.08
CA GLN A 68 -3.94 -2.62 -1.25
C GLN A 68 -5.41 -2.42 -0.93
N HIS A 69 -6.08 -1.53 -1.65
CA HIS A 69 -7.52 -1.40 -1.51
C HIS A 69 -8.18 -2.47 -2.39
N PRO A 70 -8.91 -3.43 -1.80
CA PRO A 70 -9.67 -4.39 -2.58
C PRO A 70 -10.79 -3.67 -3.34
N SER A 71 -11.33 -4.33 -4.38
CA SER A 71 -12.62 -3.90 -4.92
C SER A 71 -13.66 -3.91 -3.79
N ALA A 72 -14.67 -3.04 -3.87
CA ALA A 72 -15.66 -2.86 -2.81
C ALA A 72 -16.34 -4.16 -2.32
N GLU A 73 -16.41 -5.19 -3.17
CA GLU A 73 -16.93 -6.53 -2.83
C GLU A 73 -16.12 -7.28 -1.75
N GLY A 74 -14.89 -6.84 -1.45
CA GLY A 74 -14.02 -7.45 -0.43
C GLY A 74 -13.83 -6.61 0.84
N ALA A 75 -14.51 -5.48 0.95
CA ALA A 75 -14.40 -4.57 2.09
C ALA A 75 -15.24 -5.09 3.27
N GLY A 76 -14.71 -6.09 4.00
CA GLY A 76 -15.23 -6.49 5.30
C GLY A 76 -14.54 -5.72 6.43
N GLU A 77 -15.19 -5.63 7.59
CA GLU A 77 -14.53 -5.13 8.80
C GLU A 77 -13.39 -6.07 9.19
N GLU A 78 -12.15 -5.61 9.02
CA GLU A 78 -10.99 -6.36 9.50
C GLU A 78 -10.52 -5.79 10.84
N PRO A 79 -10.20 -6.65 11.82
CA PRO A 79 -9.70 -6.21 13.13
C PRO A 79 -8.44 -5.33 13.06
N ILE A 80 -7.76 -5.29 11.92
CA ILE A 80 -6.58 -4.46 11.69
C ILE A 80 -6.87 -2.96 11.86
N ILE A 81 -8.12 -2.52 11.72
CA ILE A 81 -8.50 -1.12 11.93
C ILE A 81 -8.20 -0.66 13.36
N PHE A 82 -8.31 -1.58 14.35
CA PHE A 82 -7.96 -1.28 15.74
C PHE A 82 -6.45 -1.19 16.00
N HIS A 83 -5.61 -1.46 15.01
CA HIS A 83 -4.17 -1.22 15.05
C HIS A 83 -3.77 0.06 14.30
N GLN A 84 -4.69 0.65 13.53
CA GLN A 84 -4.41 1.77 12.66
C GLN A 84 -4.84 3.09 13.30
N PRO A 85 -3.92 4.05 13.54
CA PRO A 85 -4.29 5.38 13.99
C PRO A 85 -5.25 6.06 12.99
N ALA A 86 -6.23 6.80 13.48
CA ALA A 86 -7.18 7.50 12.62
C ALA A 86 -6.50 8.49 11.65
N ASN A 87 -5.39 9.09 12.08
CA ASN A 87 -4.58 10.01 11.27
C ASN A 87 -3.45 9.32 10.51
N ASN A 88 -3.41 7.98 10.48
CA ASN A 88 -2.46 7.26 9.65
C ASN A 88 -2.71 7.56 8.18
N VAL A 89 -1.65 7.75 7.39
CA VAL A 89 -1.75 8.12 5.97
C VAL A 89 -1.19 7.01 5.10
N LEU A 90 -1.87 6.76 3.98
CA LEU A 90 -1.42 5.81 2.96
C LEU A 90 -1.62 6.42 1.57
N GLU A 91 -0.63 6.21 0.72
CA GLU A 91 -0.79 6.35 -0.73
C GLU A 91 -1.17 4.97 -1.25
N TRP A 92 -2.48 4.71 -1.32
CA TRP A 92 -3.05 3.40 -1.62
C TRP A 92 -2.68 2.87 -3.00
N SER A 93 -2.89 1.60 -3.22
CA SER A 93 -2.83 0.98 -4.54
C SER A 93 -4.07 0.13 -4.79
N THR A 94 -4.41 -0.03 -6.07
CA THR A 94 -5.45 -0.98 -6.46
C THR A 94 -4.83 -2.35 -6.71
N SER A 95 -5.58 -3.41 -6.45
CA SER A 95 -5.15 -4.78 -6.77
C SER A 95 -4.92 -4.98 -8.28
N ILE A 96 -5.69 -4.26 -9.10
CA ILE A 96 -5.56 -4.31 -10.57
C ILE A 96 -4.20 -3.72 -11.00
N GLU A 97 -3.87 -2.51 -10.55
CA GLU A 97 -2.60 -1.87 -10.92
C GLU A 97 -1.39 -2.61 -10.34
N SER A 98 -1.52 -3.14 -9.13
CA SER A 98 -0.49 -4.02 -8.57
C SER A 98 -0.29 -5.29 -9.41
N GLY A 99 -1.39 -5.89 -9.91
CA GLY A 99 -1.34 -7.03 -10.82
C GLY A 99 -0.67 -6.69 -12.15
N ILE A 100 -1.00 -5.54 -12.74
CA ILE A 100 -0.35 -5.03 -13.98
C ILE A 100 1.14 -4.80 -13.73
N CYS A 101 1.50 -4.20 -12.60
CA CYS A 101 2.91 -4.01 -12.22
C CYS A 101 3.66 -5.34 -12.17
N MET A 102 3.07 -6.38 -11.54
CA MET A 102 3.68 -7.71 -11.46
C MET A 102 3.76 -8.42 -12.83
N ALA A 103 2.81 -8.19 -13.71
CA ALA A 103 2.87 -8.71 -15.08
C ALA A 103 4.00 -8.01 -15.87
N ASN A 104 4.04 -6.68 -15.80
CA ASN A 104 4.98 -5.87 -16.59
C ASN A 104 6.44 -6.06 -16.16
N VAL A 105 6.71 -6.43 -14.91
CA VAL A 105 8.09 -6.76 -14.46
C VAL A 105 8.65 -7.99 -15.15
N CYS A 106 7.79 -8.85 -15.71
CA CYS A 106 8.18 -10.07 -16.42
C CYS A 106 8.46 -9.85 -17.91
N GLU A 107 8.26 -8.66 -18.41
CA GLU A 107 8.38 -8.35 -19.84
C GLU A 107 9.82 -8.08 -20.28
N ASP A 108 10.15 -8.46 -21.50
CA ASP A 108 11.50 -8.34 -22.06
C ASP A 108 11.98 -6.89 -22.24
N TRP A 109 11.07 -5.90 -22.24
CA TRP A 109 11.41 -4.49 -22.35
C TRP A 109 11.91 -3.84 -21.05
N VAL A 110 11.85 -4.56 -19.91
CA VAL A 110 12.34 -4.05 -18.62
C VAL A 110 13.87 -3.90 -18.68
N PRO A 111 14.39 -2.67 -18.51
CA PRO A 111 15.81 -2.42 -18.74
C PRO A 111 16.69 -2.97 -17.60
N GLU A 112 17.96 -3.24 -17.90
CA GLU A 112 18.93 -3.67 -16.89
C GLU A 112 19.06 -2.71 -15.70
N SER A 113 18.83 -1.42 -15.92
CA SER A 113 18.86 -0.39 -14.88
C SER A 113 17.74 -0.48 -13.85
N PHE A 114 16.72 -1.29 -14.11
CA PHE A 114 15.61 -1.56 -13.18
C PHE A 114 16.05 -2.47 -12.02
N TRP A 115 16.92 -3.43 -12.29
CA TRP A 115 17.30 -4.47 -11.34
C TRP A 115 18.25 -3.98 -10.25
N ARG A 116 18.37 -4.74 -9.16
CA ARG A 116 19.18 -4.49 -7.96
C ARG A 116 18.80 -3.21 -7.23
N LYS A 117 17.50 -2.98 -7.14
CA LYS A 117 16.90 -1.80 -6.48
C LYS A 117 15.65 -2.17 -5.68
N GLY A 118 15.31 -1.29 -4.75
CA GLY A 118 14.01 -1.24 -4.13
C GLY A 118 13.13 -0.17 -4.79
N TYR A 119 11.83 -0.36 -4.75
CA TYR A 119 10.83 0.61 -5.22
C TYR A 119 9.63 0.65 -4.29
N ASN A 120 8.98 1.81 -4.20
CA ASN A 120 7.68 1.96 -3.55
C ASN A 120 6.57 1.82 -4.60
N LEU A 121 5.63 0.89 -4.38
CA LEU A 121 4.47 0.69 -5.23
C LEU A 121 3.25 1.39 -4.63
N SER A 122 2.62 2.27 -5.38
CA SER A 122 1.31 2.86 -5.10
C SER A 122 0.63 3.28 -6.41
N SER A 123 -0.67 3.51 -6.37
CA SER A 123 -1.43 4.05 -7.51
C SER A 123 -1.26 5.57 -7.70
N GLY A 124 -0.45 6.22 -6.85
CA GLY A 124 -0.04 7.61 -7.00
C GLY A 124 -0.82 8.62 -6.16
N PRO A 125 -0.60 9.92 -6.42
CA PRO A 125 -1.09 11.01 -5.57
C PRO A 125 -2.60 11.06 -5.37
N GLU A 126 -3.38 10.64 -6.36
CA GLU A 126 -4.85 10.61 -6.29
C GLU A 126 -5.38 9.56 -5.31
N TYR A 127 -4.50 8.68 -4.82
CA TYR A 127 -4.81 7.61 -3.89
C TYR A 127 -4.32 7.90 -2.46
N ARG A 128 -4.01 9.16 -2.16
CA ARG A 128 -3.59 9.60 -0.82
C ARG A 128 -4.79 9.86 0.06
N LEU A 129 -4.96 9.03 1.07
CA LEU A 129 -6.01 9.18 2.07
C LEU A 129 -5.46 8.82 3.46
N SER A 130 -5.90 9.54 4.48
CA SER A 130 -5.77 9.07 5.85
C SER A 130 -6.78 7.95 6.13
N CYS A 131 -6.57 7.22 7.21
CA CYS A 131 -7.54 6.24 7.69
C CYS A 131 -8.90 6.88 7.94
N TRP A 132 -8.88 8.07 8.54
CA TRP A 132 -10.08 8.88 8.76
C TRP A 132 -10.83 9.19 7.46
N GLU A 133 -10.15 9.76 6.48
CA GLU A 133 -10.77 10.15 5.19
C GLU A 133 -11.34 8.94 4.45
N LEU A 134 -10.61 7.82 4.45
CA LEU A 134 -11.09 6.59 3.83
C LEU A 134 -12.34 6.06 4.53
N THR A 135 -12.32 5.97 5.86
CA THR A 135 -13.45 5.47 6.64
C THR A 135 -14.68 6.37 6.47
N ASP A 136 -14.52 7.70 6.57
CA ASP A 136 -15.63 8.62 6.38
C ASP A 136 -16.23 8.52 4.96
N MET A 137 -15.38 8.42 3.94
CA MET A 137 -15.84 8.24 2.56
C MET A 137 -16.66 6.96 2.36
N MET A 138 -16.23 5.86 2.99
CA MET A 138 -16.95 4.58 2.91
C MET A 138 -18.25 4.58 3.71
N MET A 139 -18.30 5.31 4.82
CA MET A 139 -19.44 5.31 5.75
C MET A 139 -20.47 6.41 5.44
N GLU A 140 -20.09 7.46 4.70
CA GLU A 140 -20.99 8.56 4.31
C GLU A 140 -22.33 8.07 3.71
N PRO A 141 -22.36 7.06 2.80
CA PRO A 141 -23.62 6.56 2.25
C PRO A 141 -24.57 5.95 3.29
N PHE A 142 -24.05 5.51 4.43
CA PHE A 142 -24.85 4.97 5.54
C PHE A 142 -25.30 6.09 6.53
N GLY A 143 -24.88 7.33 6.30
CA GLY A 143 -25.18 8.47 7.16
C GLY A 143 -24.41 8.47 8.49
N ILE A 144 -23.30 7.76 8.56
CA ILE A 144 -22.42 7.65 9.73
C ILE A 144 -21.00 8.10 9.39
N SER A 145 -20.25 8.50 10.41
CA SER A 145 -18.84 8.88 10.32
C SER A 145 -17.97 7.99 11.19
N ILE A 146 -16.66 8.09 11.07
CA ILE A 146 -15.73 7.37 11.96
C ILE A 146 -15.98 7.66 13.44
N LYS A 147 -16.48 8.86 13.79
CA LYS A 147 -16.83 9.24 15.16
C LYS A 147 -18.06 8.53 15.71
N ASP A 148 -18.91 8.06 14.81
CA ASP A 148 -20.11 7.28 15.18
C ASP A 148 -19.78 5.80 15.32
N LEU A 149 -18.68 5.35 14.66
CA LEU A 149 -18.23 3.97 14.68
C LEU A 149 -17.33 3.64 15.88
N TYR A 150 -16.46 4.58 16.26
CA TYR A 150 -15.42 4.32 17.24
C TYR A 150 -15.35 5.40 18.30
N ASP A 151 -15.25 4.99 19.56
CA ASP A 151 -14.86 5.87 20.64
C ASP A 151 -13.44 6.39 20.44
N ALA A 152 -13.13 7.57 20.95
CA ALA A 152 -11.83 8.22 20.73
C ALA A 152 -10.65 7.42 21.26
N ASP A 153 -10.85 6.51 22.21
CA ASP A 153 -9.84 5.65 22.80
C ASP A 153 -9.81 4.22 22.19
N ALA A 154 -10.69 3.92 21.24
CA ALA A 154 -10.72 2.64 20.56
C ALA A 154 -9.58 2.48 19.53
N LEU A 155 -9.04 3.59 19.00
CA LEU A 155 -8.00 3.59 17.99
C LEU A 155 -6.64 3.96 18.59
N PRO A 156 -5.53 3.34 18.12
CA PRO A 156 -4.21 3.67 18.60
C PRO A 156 -3.78 5.07 18.14
N LEU A 157 -2.75 5.63 18.79
CA LEU A 157 -2.19 6.94 18.43
C LEU A 157 -0.97 6.83 17.51
N TYR A 158 -0.28 5.69 17.50
CA TYR A 158 0.97 5.45 16.76
C TYR A 158 1.26 3.94 16.68
N ASN A 159 2.42 3.58 16.15
CA ASN A 159 2.91 2.20 16.02
C ASN A 159 2.21 1.38 14.92
N PHE A 160 1.77 2.03 13.88
CA PHE A 160 1.36 1.36 12.66
C PHE A 160 2.36 1.70 11.55
N HIS A 161 2.01 1.45 10.31
CA HIS A 161 2.81 1.80 9.15
C HIS A 161 1.95 2.56 8.13
N GLY A 162 2.60 3.39 7.35
CA GLY A 162 1.94 4.13 6.28
C GLY A 162 2.63 5.45 6.01
N GLN A 163 2.59 5.86 4.76
CA GLN A 163 3.19 7.10 4.30
C GLN A 163 2.66 7.53 2.94
N TYR A 164 2.84 8.80 2.62
CA TYR A 164 2.84 9.29 1.26
C TYR A 164 4.25 9.21 0.70
N TYR A 165 4.39 9.02 -0.60
CA TYR A 165 5.69 8.87 -1.24
C TYR A 165 6.10 10.09 -2.04
N THR A 166 7.41 10.36 -2.06
CA THR A 166 8.04 11.33 -2.98
C THR A 166 8.52 10.67 -4.26
N ASP A 167 8.66 9.35 -4.27
CA ASP A 167 9.35 8.60 -5.33
C ASP A 167 8.56 7.41 -5.91
N SER A 168 7.29 7.23 -5.52
CA SER A 168 6.49 6.10 -6.05
C SER A 168 6.27 6.15 -7.56
N LYS A 169 6.43 7.33 -8.18
CA LYS A 169 6.37 7.48 -9.64
C LYS A 169 7.52 6.77 -10.36
N VAL A 170 8.66 6.58 -9.70
CA VAL A 170 9.83 5.95 -10.34
C VAL A 170 9.54 4.52 -10.79
N LEU A 171 8.77 3.76 -10.00
CA LEU A 171 8.35 2.42 -10.39
C LEU A 171 7.42 2.46 -11.62
N ASP A 172 6.49 3.40 -11.65
CA ASP A 172 5.58 3.58 -12.78
C ASP A 172 6.31 4.02 -14.06
N ASP A 173 7.35 4.85 -13.92
CA ASP A 173 8.19 5.24 -15.07
C ASP A 173 8.90 4.04 -15.71
N TYR A 174 9.17 2.98 -14.94
CA TYR A 174 9.73 1.73 -15.46
C TYR A 174 8.66 0.76 -15.96
N LEU A 175 7.55 0.62 -15.25
CA LEU A 175 6.63 -0.49 -15.47
C LEU A 175 5.25 -0.08 -16.02
N HIS A 176 4.95 1.22 -16.11
CA HIS A 176 3.72 1.76 -16.76
C HIS A 176 2.43 1.09 -16.29
N PHE A 177 2.24 0.95 -14.98
CA PHE A 177 1.12 0.20 -14.41
C PHE A 177 -0.04 1.08 -13.95
N ARG A 178 0.19 2.38 -13.73
CA ARG A 178 -0.86 3.32 -13.30
C ARG A 178 -1.79 3.63 -14.47
N CYS A 179 -2.99 3.11 -14.43
CA CYS A 179 -3.94 3.26 -15.53
C CYS A 179 -5.36 3.61 -15.08
N ILE A 180 -5.61 3.65 -13.78
CA ILE A 180 -6.93 3.93 -13.23
C ILE A 180 -6.91 5.31 -12.56
N PRO A 181 -7.65 6.33 -13.10
CA PRO A 181 -7.77 7.62 -12.43
C PRO A 181 -8.41 7.47 -11.03
N GLY A 182 -7.82 8.13 -10.02
CA GLY A 182 -8.31 8.03 -8.64
C GLY A 182 -9.77 8.43 -8.48
N ALA A 183 -10.20 9.50 -9.18
CA ALA A 183 -11.61 9.93 -9.17
C ALA A 183 -12.57 8.83 -9.67
N MET A 184 -12.17 8.06 -10.68
CA MET A 184 -12.97 6.94 -11.19
C MET A 184 -13.03 5.79 -10.17
N TYR A 185 -11.89 5.44 -9.58
CA TYR A 185 -11.80 4.36 -8.61
C TYR A 185 -12.61 4.65 -7.35
N TRP A 186 -12.35 5.79 -6.71
CA TRP A 186 -13.04 6.17 -5.48
C TRP A 186 -14.53 6.46 -5.70
N GLY A 187 -14.89 6.98 -6.89
CA GLY A 187 -16.30 7.09 -7.30
C GLY A 187 -16.99 5.73 -7.34
N GLY A 188 -16.36 4.72 -7.93
CA GLY A 188 -16.87 3.35 -7.95
C GLY A 188 -17.02 2.73 -6.56
N VAL A 189 -16.05 2.96 -5.66
CA VAL A 189 -16.14 2.54 -4.25
C VAL A 189 -17.35 3.18 -3.56
N LYS A 190 -17.53 4.49 -3.72
CA LYS A 190 -18.65 5.22 -3.13
C LYS A 190 -20.01 4.75 -3.69
N ASP A 191 -20.09 4.48 -4.99
CA ASP A 191 -21.30 3.95 -5.63
C ASP A 191 -21.65 2.57 -5.07
N GLU A 192 -20.66 1.72 -4.82
CA GLU A 192 -20.86 0.42 -4.20
C GLU A 192 -21.37 0.53 -2.77
N MET A 193 -20.73 1.36 -1.94
CA MET A 193 -21.19 1.61 -0.58
C MET A 193 -22.62 2.16 -0.57
N THR A 194 -22.97 3.02 -1.54
CA THR A 194 -24.35 3.56 -1.70
C THR A 194 -25.34 2.45 -2.05
N ARG A 195 -24.94 1.50 -2.92
CA ARG A 195 -25.81 0.33 -3.22
C ARG A 195 -26.02 -0.55 -1.99
N MET A 196 -24.98 -0.78 -1.22
CA MET A 196 -25.05 -1.54 0.04
C MET A 196 -25.96 -0.84 1.06
N ALA A 197 -25.82 0.46 1.25
CA ALA A 197 -26.63 1.24 2.18
C ALA A 197 -28.12 1.23 1.82
N ASN A 198 -28.44 1.14 0.52
CA ASN A 198 -29.82 1.09 0.03
C ASN A 198 -30.40 -0.33 -0.05
N ASN A 199 -29.61 -1.37 0.22
CA ASN A 199 -30.06 -2.77 0.19
C ASN A 199 -29.92 -3.43 1.57
N PRO A 200 -30.93 -3.31 2.45
CA PRO A 200 -30.83 -3.78 3.84
C PRO A 200 -30.80 -5.31 4.01
N MET A 201 -30.68 -6.08 2.91
CA MET A 201 -30.58 -7.55 2.94
C MET A 201 -29.14 -8.05 2.68
N ILE A 202 -28.18 -7.17 2.67
CA ILE A 202 -26.75 -7.44 2.70
C ILE A 202 -26.21 -6.94 4.03
#